data_12ad03b59954f54a6320d6084a94d819
#
_entry.id   12ad03b59954f54a6320d6084a94d819
#
_cell.length_a   1.000
_cell.length_b   1.000
_cell.length_c   1.000
_cell.angle_alpha   90.00
_cell.angle_beta   90.00
_cell.angle_gamma   90.00
#
_symmetry.space_group_name_H-M   'P 1'
#
loop_
_entity.id
_entity.type
_entity.pdbx_description
1 polymer ?
#
loop_
_entity_poly.entity_id
_entity_poly.type
_entity_poly.pdbx_seq_one_letter_code
_entity_poly.pdbx_strand_id
1 'polypeptide(L)'
;MKRNELRAMLLEQPYDALVLTSEISRRYATGFHSTAGAVYLSAKQAVFFTDFRYVEAAHAAIKDFEVREIKAGQSYSALINELLDEDGAKKVALEDKTLTYAEFMSWGTALHATAVRLEDGVEQLRMCKEEDEVEKIVAAQRIAEQALEEVLNDIKVGVTEKEIAARLTYLMLHYGAENMSFDPIVVSGANSSKPHGVPGEKTIQAGDFVTMDFGCIYDGYCSDMTRTVAVGHVTDEMQTVYDTVLNAQLAGIAACKAGVTGRDVDAAGRKIIEAAGYGDAFGHGFGHGVGLEIHEAPVASPRGEAPLPAGSIVTAEPGIYLPGKVGVRMEDMLYVIEDGCIDLTDASKQLIVL
;
A
#
# COMPACT_ATOMS: atom_id res chain seq x y z
N MET A 1 16.94 -10.94 -6.97
CA MET A 1 16.81 -11.67 -5.67
C MET A 1 17.03 -10.69 -4.54
N LYS A 2 16.05 -10.45 -3.73
CA LYS A 2 16.00 -9.41 -2.68
C LYS A 2 17.18 -9.44 -1.70
N ARG A 3 17.70 -10.64 -1.37
CA ARG A 3 18.93 -10.78 -0.57
C ARG A 3 20.13 -10.03 -1.16
N ASN A 4 20.29 -10.06 -2.47
CA ASN A 4 21.44 -9.41 -3.12
C ASN A 4 21.28 -7.88 -3.13
N GLU A 5 20.06 -7.38 -3.30
CA GLU A 5 19.75 -5.94 -3.21
C GLU A 5 19.98 -5.43 -1.79
N LEU A 6 19.44 -6.13 -0.78
CA LEU A 6 19.67 -5.81 0.63
C LEU A 6 21.16 -5.84 0.99
N ARG A 7 21.92 -6.81 0.44
CA ARG A 7 23.36 -6.90 0.67
C ARG A 7 24.11 -5.78 -0.05
N ALA A 8 23.71 -5.41 -1.27
CA ALA A 8 24.31 -4.28 -2.00
C ALA A 8 24.09 -2.98 -1.21
N MET A 9 22.85 -2.73 -0.75
CA MET A 9 22.55 -1.61 0.11
C MET A 9 23.41 -1.60 1.38
N LEU A 10 23.50 -2.75 2.07
CA LEU A 10 24.31 -2.90 3.29
C LEU A 10 25.75 -2.49 3.06
N LEU A 11 26.37 -2.91 1.95
CA LEU A 11 27.79 -2.66 1.64
C LEU A 11 28.10 -1.17 1.37
N GLU A 12 27.09 -0.36 1.07
CA GLU A 12 27.21 1.09 0.87
C GLU A 12 27.05 1.88 2.17
N GLN A 13 26.70 1.23 3.28
CA GLN A 13 26.34 1.86 4.54
C GLN A 13 27.44 1.72 5.61
N PRO A 14 27.48 2.59 6.61
CA PRO A 14 28.50 2.58 7.68
C PRO A 14 28.22 1.58 8.80
N TYR A 15 27.52 0.47 8.53
CA TYR A 15 27.24 -0.62 9.46
C TYR A 15 27.58 -1.98 8.82
N ASP A 16 27.85 -2.99 9.66
CA ASP A 16 28.40 -4.28 9.25
C ASP A 16 27.32 -5.34 9.01
N ALA A 17 26.16 -5.14 9.63
CA ALA A 17 25.02 -6.05 9.53
C ALA A 17 23.71 -5.29 9.69
N LEU A 18 22.60 -5.93 9.31
CA LEU A 18 21.24 -5.46 9.59
C LEU A 18 20.39 -6.58 10.20
N VAL A 19 19.42 -6.17 11.03
CA VAL A 19 18.42 -7.06 11.62
C VAL A 19 17.04 -6.53 11.28
N LEU A 20 16.25 -7.36 10.57
CA LEU A 20 14.87 -7.05 10.20
C LEU A 20 13.91 -7.86 11.08
N THR A 21 13.03 -7.17 11.75
CA THR A 21 12.07 -7.75 12.70
C THR A 21 10.62 -7.53 12.32
N SER A 22 10.34 -6.50 11.49
CA SER A 22 8.98 -6.25 11.00
C SER A 22 8.52 -7.36 10.06
N GLU A 23 7.23 -7.63 10.05
CA GLU A 23 6.63 -8.64 9.19
C GLU A 23 6.85 -8.33 7.70
N ILE A 24 6.69 -7.06 7.34
CA ILE A 24 6.87 -6.56 5.98
C ILE A 24 8.32 -6.73 5.50
N SER A 25 9.29 -6.27 6.29
CA SER A 25 10.70 -6.38 5.88
C SER A 25 11.21 -7.82 5.85
N ARG A 26 10.74 -8.68 6.75
CA ARG A 26 11.02 -10.11 6.68
C ARG A 26 10.44 -10.74 5.42
N ARG A 27 9.16 -10.41 5.08
CA ARG A 27 8.51 -10.87 3.85
C ARG A 27 9.24 -10.36 2.62
N TYR A 28 9.62 -9.08 2.58
CA TYR A 28 10.42 -8.51 1.49
C TYR A 28 11.75 -9.25 1.31
N ALA A 29 12.47 -9.49 2.40
CA ALA A 29 13.76 -10.15 2.35
C ALA A 29 13.70 -11.61 1.88
N THR A 30 12.71 -12.37 2.37
CA THR A 30 12.66 -13.83 2.27
C THR A 30 11.58 -14.37 1.33
N GLY A 31 10.61 -13.55 0.94
CA GLY A 31 9.39 -13.98 0.24
C GLY A 31 8.44 -14.81 1.11
N PHE A 32 8.70 -14.93 2.42
CA PHE A 32 7.96 -15.79 3.33
C PHE A 32 7.19 -15.00 4.38
N HIS A 33 5.90 -15.25 4.47
CA HIS A 33 5.03 -14.65 5.47
C HIS A 33 5.10 -15.38 6.81
N SER A 34 5.35 -14.63 7.88
CA SER A 34 5.32 -15.16 9.25
C SER A 34 5.06 -14.05 10.26
N THR A 35 4.26 -14.33 11.29
CA THR A 35 4.02 -13.37 12.40
C THR A 35 5.16 -13.35 13.43
N ALA A 36 6.13 -14.27 13.32
CA ALA A 36 7.28 -14.38 14.22
C ALA A 36 8.56 -14.69 13.44
N GLY A 37 9.64 -14.00 13.80
CA GLY A 37 10.95 -14.21 13.20
C GLY A 37 11.84 -12.98 13.25
N ALA A 38 13.08 -13.16 12.82
CA ALA A 38 14.05 -12.11 12.56
C ALA A 38 14.95 -12.50 11.39
N VAL A 39 15.31 -11.55 10.56
CA VAL A 39 16.34 -11.71 9.54
C VAL A 39 17.63 -11.09 10.06
N TYR A 40 18.73 -11.80 9.94
CA TYR A 40 20.08 -11.28 10.04
C TYR A 40 20.74 -11.31 8.66
N LEU A 41 21.31 -10.18 8.27
CA LEU A 41 22.06 -10.09 7.01
C LEU A 41 23.37 -9.34 7.23
N SER A 42 24.47 -9.93 6.76
CA SER A 42 25.80 -9.31 6.70
C SER A 42 26.42 -9.52 5.32
N ALA A 43 27.64 -9.05 5.13
CA ALA A 43 28.43 -9.38 3.92
C ALA A 43 28.67 -10.89 3.79
N LYS A 44 28.73 -11.63 4.89
CA LYS A 44 29.10 -13.06 4.93
C LYS A 44 27.90 -13.98 5.06
N GLN A 45 26.90 -13.62 5.85
CA GLN A 45 25.79 -14.48 6.27
C GLN A 45 24.44 -13.88 5.93
N ALA A 46 23.44 -14.74 5.73
CA ALA A 46 22.03 -14.38 5.53
C ALA A 46 21.19 -15.46 6.23
N VAL A 47 20.57 -15.12 7.35
CA VAL A 47 19.88 -16.08 8.22
C VAL A 47 18.48 -15.56 8.55
N PHE A 48 17.48 -16.42 8.40
CA PHE A 48 16.13 -16.20 8.88
C PHE A 48 15.87 -17.06 10.12
N PHE A 49 15.61 -16.44 11.23
CA PHE A 49 15.24 -17.10 12.47
C PHE A 49 13.72 -17.12 12.61
N THR A 50 13.17 -18.27 12.96
CA THR A 50 11.75 -18.42 13.26
C THR A 50 11.52 -19.55 14.28
N ASP A 51 10.30 -19.66 14.81
CA ASP A 51 9.99 -20.71 15.79
C ASP A 51 9.38 -21.97 15.10
N PHE A 52 9.10 -22.99 15.92
CA PHE A 52 8.63 -24.30 15.47
C PHE A 52 7.34 -24.22 14.63
N ARG A 53 6.53 -23.16 14.78
CA ARG A 53 5.27 -22.98 14.03
C ARG A 53 5.50 -22.76 12.55
N TYR A 54 6.65 -22.19 12.19
CA TYR A 54 6.96 -21.75 10.83
C TYR A 54 8.16 -22.46 10.21
N VAL A 55 9.02 -23.10 11.00
CA VAL A 55 10.33 -23.59 10.53
C VAL A 55 10.23 -24.58 9.38
N GLU A 56 9.25 -25.49 9.38
CA GLU A 56 9.03 -26.45 8.30
C GLU A 56 8.65 -25.76 6.99
N ALA A 57 7.66 -24.87 7.06
CA ALA A 57 7.22 -24.11 5.90
C ALA A 57 8.31 -23.16 5.38
N ALA A 58 9.04 -22.51 6.29
CA ALA A 58 10.17 -21.64 5.94
C ALA A 58 11.29 -22.39 5.20
N HIS A 59 11.68 -23.59 5.65
CA HIS A 59 12.65 -24.43 4.94
C HIS A 59 12.18 -24.83 3.53
N ALA A 60 10.87 -25.03 3.36
CA ALA A 60 10.30 -25.35 2.06
C ALA A 60 10.30 -24.15 1.10
N ALA A 61 9.99 -22.96 1.62
CA ALA A 61 9.78 -21.75 0.82
C ALA A 61 11.08 -20.93 0.60
N ILE A 62 11.86 -20.68 1.65
CA ILE A 62 13.02 -19.79 1.61
C ILE A 62 14.23 -20.50 0.98
N LYS A 63 14.81 -19.90 -0.05
CA LYS A 63 15.96 -20.48 -0.78
C LYS A 63 17.25 -19.69 -0.58
N ASP A 64 17.15 -18.41 -0.31
CA ASP A 64 18.28 -17.48 -0.29
C ASP A 64 18.82 -17.17 1.10
N PHE A 65 18.10 -17.57 2.16
CA PHE A 65 18.52 -17.45 3.55
C PHE A 65 18.63 -18.82 4.19
N GLU A 66 19.61 -18.99 5.07
CA GLU A 66 19.62 -20.13 5.99
C GLU A 66 18.47 -19.98 6.97
N VAL A 67 17.66 -21.03 7.15
CA VAL A 67 16.56 -21.02 8.13
C VAL A 67 17.04 -21.68 9.41
N ARG A 68 16.93 -20.96 10.54
CA ARG A 68 17.27 -21.48 11.87
C ARG A 68 16.08 -21.43 12.81
N GLU A 69 15.83 -22.53 13.50
CA GLU A 69 14.79 -22.60 14.51
C GLU A 69 15.26 -21.98 15.83
N ILE A 70 14.44 -21.07 16.41
CA ILE A 70 14.60 -20.64 17.79
C ILE A 70 13.88 -21.61 18.72
N LYS A 71 14.61 -22.21 19.66
CA LYS A 71 14.09 -23.19 20.60
C LYS A 71 13.61 -22.51 21.90
N ALA A 72 12.77 -23.22 22.66
CA ALA A 72 12.29 -22.75 23.94
C ALA A 72 13.47 -22.35 24.86
N GLY A 73 13.40 -21.16 25.43
CA GLY A 73 14.45 -20.60 26.30
C GLY A 73 15.56 -19.83 25.58
N GLN A 74 15.59 -19.82 24.26
CA GLN A 74 16.48 -18.97 23.48
C GLN A 74 15.81 -17.63 23.14
N SER A 75 16.62 -16.62 22.85
CA SER A 75 16.16 -15.33 22.31
C SER A 75 16.77 -15.07 20.94
N TYR A 76 16.08 -14.31 20.10
CA TYR A 76 16.63 -13.88 18.80
C TYR A 76 17.95 -13.14 18.97
N SER A 77 18.06 -12.26 19.97
CA SER A 77 19.29 -11.51 20.26
C SER A 77 20.48 -12.40 20.60
N ALA A 78 20.27 -13.48 21.35
CA ALA A 78 21.34 -14.42 21.66
C ALA A 78 21.88 -15.13 20.40
N LEU A 79 20.98 -15.62 19.53
CA LEU A 79 21.36 -16.28 18.28
C LEU A 79 22.00 -15.29 17.29
N ILE A 80 21.53 -14.06 17.25
CA ILE A 80 22.11 -13.01 16.39
C ILE A 80 23.49 -12.60 16.90
N ASN A 81 23.71 -12.58 18.21
CA ASN A 81 25.04 -12.32 18.80
C ASN A 81 26.09 -13.35 18.36
N GLU A 82 25.73 -14.62 18.25
CA GLU A 82 26.63 -15.65 17.71
C GLU A 82 27.13 -15.25 16.30
N LEU A 83 26.20 -14.79 15.42
CA LEU A 83 26.54 -14.35 14.08
C LEU A 83 27.34 -13.03 14.06
N LEU A 84 27.00 -12.08 14.91
CA LEU A 84 27.73 -10.82 15.05
C LEU A 84 29.20 -11.08 15.45
N ASP A 85 29.41 -11.99 16.42
CA ASP A 85 30.72 -12.38 16.89
C ASP A 85 31.54 -13.13 15.81
N GLU A 86 30.90 -14.08 15.09
CA GLU A 86 31.51 -14.79 13.98
C GLU A 86 31.92 -13.87 12.82
N ASP A 87 31.08 -12.87 12.52
CA ASP A 87 31.35 -11.89 11.46
C ASP A 87 32.35 -10.82 11.89
N GLY A 88 32.53 -10.64 13.19
CA GLY A 88 33.32 -9.55 13.79
C GLY A 88 32.65 -8.19 13.63
N ALA A 89 31.33 -8.18 13.50
CA ALA A 89 30.52 -6.99 13.28
C ALA A 89 30.55 -6.05 14.49
N LYS A 90 30.74 -4.75 14.24
CA LYS A 90 30.82 -3.71 15.30
C LYS A 90 29.58 -2.85 15.34
N LYS A 91 28.88 -2.71 14.22
CA LYS A 91 27.65 -1.94 14.08
C LYS A 91 26.58 -2.77 13.41
N VAL A 92 25.37 -2.72 13.93
CA VAL A 92 24.19 -3.41 13.37
C VAL A 92 23.04 -2.44 13.22
N ALA A 93 22.46 -2.38 12.02
CA ALA A 93 21.30 -1.54 11.76
C ALA A 93 20.00 -2.25 12.19
N LEU A 94 19.12 -1.49 12.84
CA LEU A 94 17.79 -1.91 13.29
C LEU A 94 16.72 -1.02 12.67
N GLU A 95 15.54 -1.57 12.47
CA GLU A 95 14.37 -0.88 11.88
C GLU A 95 13.78 0.15 12.85
N ASP A 96 14.37 1.33 12.91
CA ASP A 96 13.97 2.40 13.83
C ASP A 96 12.60 3.02 13.55
N LYS A 97 12.03 2.78 12.36
CA LYS A 97 10.69 3.24 12.01
C LYS A 97 9.57 2.29 12.41
N THR A 98 9.87 1.01 12.56
CA THR A 98 8.87 -0.01 12.90
C THR A 98 8.98 -0.48 14.35
N LEU A 99 10.18 -0.50 14.92
CA LEU A 99 10.40 -0.80 16.32
C LEU A 99 9.91 0.36 17.19
N THR A 100 9.19 0.04 18.25
CA THR A 100 8.96 1.03 19.33
C THR A 100 10.29 1.45 19.94
N TYR A 101 10.34 2.62 20.55
CA TYR A 101 11.54 3.08 21.27
C TYR A 101 12.03 2.06 22.30
N ALA A 102 11.10 1.43 23.02
CA ALA A 102 11.43 0.42 24.03
C ALA A 102 12.07 -0.83 23.41
N GLU A 103 11.55 -1.30 22.28
CA GLU A 103 12.11 -2.44 21.55
C GLU A 103 13.49 -2.11 20.98
N PHE A 104 13.66 -0.93 20.36
CA PHE A 104 14.96 -0.49 19.85
C PHE A 104 16.02 -0.45 20.95
N MET A 105 15.68 0.11 22.10
CA MET A 105 16.58 0.14 23.27
C MET A 105 16.87 -1.26 23.83
N SER A 106 15.87 -2.14 23.86
CA SER A 106 16.03 -3.53 24.30
C SER A 106 17.00 -4.29 23.39
N TRP A 107 16.81 -4.19 22.06
CA TRP A 107 17.74 -4.74 21.08
C TRP A 107 19.14 -4.17 21.24
N GLY A 108 19.28 -2.84 21.30
CA GLY A 108 20.56 -2.16 21.44
C GLY A 108 21.33 -2.52 22.72
N THR A 109 20.61 -2.92 23.80
CA THR A 109 21.24 -3.39 25.05
C THR A 109 21.62 -4.86 24.97
N ALA A 110 20.85 -5.68 24.22
CA ALA A 110 21.05 -7.12 24.15
C ALA A 110 22.10 -7.54 23.12
N LEU A 111 22.34 -6.73 22.09
CA LEU A 111 23.29 -7.05 21.01
C LEU A 111 24.73 -6.72 21.39
N HIS A 112 25.67 -7.54 20.90
CA HIS A 112 27.12 -7.36 21.10
C HIS A 112 27.73 -6.27 20.19
N ALA A 113 26.99 -5.82 19.16
CA ALA A 113 27.36 -4.72 18.28
C ALA A 113 26.60 -3.44 18.65
N THR A 114 27.16 -2.28 18.29
CA THR A 114 26.47 -1.00 18.47
C THR A 114 25.27 -0.92 17.55
N ALA A 115 24.06 -0.83 18.10
CA ALA A 115 22.84 -0.62 17.34
C ALA A 115 22.82 0.78 16.73
N VAL A 116 22.53 0.86 15.43
CA VAL A 116 22.33 2.10 14.67
C VAL A 116 20.99 2.06 13.95
N ARG A 117 20.52 3.20 13.49
CA ARG A 117 19.25 3.29 12.75
C ARG A 117 19.44 2.76 11.33
N LEU A 118 18.45 2.00 10.85
CA LEU A 118 18.37 1.57 9.45
C LEU A 118 17.87 2.71 8.54
N GLU A 119 17.11 3.64 9.10
CA GLU A 119 16.46 4.74 8.40
C GLU A 119 15.50 4.23 7.30
N ASP A 120 15.62 4.72 6.06
CA ASP A 120 14.75 4.37 4.93
C ASP A 120 15.29 3.22 4.05
N GLY A 121 16.28 2.47 4.53
CA GLY A 121 17.03 1.55 3.67
C GLY A 121 16.16 0.52 2.95
N VAL A 122 15.29 -0.19 3.67
CA VAL A 122 14.40 -1.20 3.07
C VAL A 122 13.26 -0.56 2.29
N GLU A 123 12.69 0.53 2.80
CA GLU A 123 11.60 1.27 2.16
C GLU A 123 12.03 1.83 0.79
N GLN A 124 13.27 2.30 0.66
CA GLN A 124 13.79 2.75 -0.63
C GLN A 124 13.92 1.62 -1.65
N LEU A 125 14.35 0.42 -1.21
CA LEU A 125 14.41 -0.74 -2.09
C LEU A 125 13.02 -1.19 -2.55
N ARG A 126 12.01 -1.12 -1.66
CA ARG A 126 10.62 -1.47 -1.95
C ARG A 126 9.92 -0.49 -2.88
N MET A 127 10.43 0.75 -3.00
CA MET A 127 9.79 1.80 -3.80
C MET A 127 9.71 1.42 -5.28
N CYS A 128 10.78 0.84 -5.84
CA CYS A 128 10.81 0.36 -7.22
C CYS A 128 10.51 -1.15 -7.23
N LYS A 129 9.46 -1.54 -7.95
CA LYS A 129 9.00 -2.91 -8.05
C LYS A 129 9.72 -3.68 -9.13
N GLU A 130 10.11 -4.91 -8.86
CA GLU A 130 10.50 -5.87 -9.88
C GLU A 130 9.26 -6.38 -10.63
N GLU A 131 9.45 -7.00 -11.79
CA GLU A 131 8.36 -7.47 -12.66
C GLU A 131 7.39 -8.41 -11.93
N ASP A 132 7.92 -9.36 -11.14
CA ASP A 132 7.11 -10.31 -10.37
C ASP A 132 6.30 -9.64 -9.24
N GLU A 133 6.78 -8.52 -8.69
CA GLU A 133 6.04 -7.72 -7.72
C GLU A 133 4.88 -6.97 -8.39
N VAL A 134 5.12 -6.41 -9.57
CA VAL A 134 4.07 -5.75 -10.37
C VAL A 134 2.99 -6.76 -10.77
N GLU A 135 3.36 -7.98 -11.20
CA GLU A 135 2.41 -9.04 -11.53
C GLU A 135 1.47 -9.38 -10.37
N LYS A 136 1.99 -9.42 -9.12
CA LYS A 136 1.19 -9.69 -7.92
C LYS A 136 0.23 -8.53 -7.61
N ILE A 137 0.70 -7.28 -7.74
CA ILE A 137 -0.14 -6.09 -7.55
C ILE A 137 -1.26 -6.06 -8.58
N VAL A 138 -0.95 -6.35 -9.85
CA VAL A 138 -1.96 -6.46 -10.91
C VAL A 138 -2.95 -7.59 -10.62
N ALA A 139 -2.49 -8.75 -10.14
CA ALA A 139 -3.39 -9.85 -9.76
C ALA A 139 -4.34 -9.44 -8.62
N ALA A 140 -3.83 -8.75 -7.59
CA ALA A 140 -4.68 -8.19 -6.53
C ALA A 140 -5.71 -7.20 -7.10
N GLN A 141 -5.29 -6.33 -8.03
CA GLN A 141 -6.17 -5.36 -8.69
C GLN A 141 -7.27 -6.05 -9.50
N ARG A 142 -6.97 -7.10 -10.27
CA ARG A 142 -7.97 -7.85 -11.04
C ARG A 142 -9.01 -8.54 -10.13
N ILE A 143 -8.61 -9.00 -8.95
CA ILE A 143 -9.54 -9.53 -7.94
C ILE A 143 -10.50 -8.44 -7.46
N ALA A 144 -9.98 -7.24 -7.14
CA ALA A 144 -10.80 -6.11 -6.71
C ALA A 144 -11.78 -5.66 -7.81
N GLU A 145 -11.35 -5.58 -9.06
CA GLU A 145 -12.19 -5.23 -10.20
C GLU A 145 -13.29 -6.24 -10.47
N GLN A 146 -12.98 -7.54 -10.36
CA GLN A 146 -13.99 -8.59 -10.49
C GLN A 146 -15.04 -8.49 -9.37
N ALA A 147 -14.61 -8.16 -8.15
CA ALA A 147 -15.52 -7.91 -7.04
C ALA A 147 -16.41 -6.68 -7.29
N LEU A 148 -15.85 -5.62 -7.89
CA LEU A 148 -16.62 -4.44 -8.31
C LEU A 148 -17.71 -4.80 -9.31
N GLU A 149 -17.36 -5.49 -10.39
CA GLU A 149 -18.31 -5.87 -11.44
C GLU A 149 -19.52 -6.63 -10.90
N GLU A 150 -19.30 -7.51 -9.91
CA GLU A 150 -20.38 -8.28 -9.31
C GLU A 150 -21.20 -7.45 -8.32
N VAL A 151 -20.53 -6.68 -7.42
CA VAL A 151 -21.23 -5.91 -6.38
C VAL A 151 -22.13 -4.82 -6.93
N LEU A 152 -21.85 -4.30 -8.13
CA LEU A 152 -22.72 -3.33 -8.81
C LEU A 152 -24.17 -3.84 -8.96
N ASN A 153 -24.38 -5.16 -9.09
CA ASN A 153 -25.71 -5.77 -9.15
C ASN A 153 -26.44 -5.80 -7.78
N ASP A 154 -25.71 -5.65 -6.70
CA ASP A 154 -26.24 -5.65 -5.34
C ASP A 154 -26.60 -4.24 -4.84
N ILE A 155 -26.04 -3.18 -5.48
CA ILE A 155 -26.30 -1.78 -5.13
C ILE A 155 -27.69 -1.37 -5.63
N LYS A 156 -28.59 -1.10 -4.67
CA LYS A 156 -29.97 -0.65 -4.94
C LYS A 156 -30.58 0.07 -3.76
N VAL A 157 -31.65 0.80 -4.02
CA VAL A 157 -32.39 1.50 -2.97
C VAL A 157 -32.79 0.54 -1.85
N GLY A 158 -32.50 0.92 -0.59
CA GLY A 158 -32.84 0.15 0.61
C GLY A 158 -31.74 -0.76 1.15
N VAL A 159 -30.68 -1.06 0.37
CA VAL A 159 -29.49 -1.77 0.84
C VAL A 159 -28.62 -0.83 1.65
N THR A 160 -27.98 -1.30 2.71
CA THR A 160 -27.11 -0.49 3.57
C THR A 160 -25.68 -0.40 3.03
N GLU A 161 -24.96 0.66 3.39
CA GLU A 161 -23.53 0.81 3.11
C GLU A 161 -22.73 -0.40 3.63
N LYS A 162 -23.08 -0.89 4.83
CA LYS A 162 -22.43 -2.03 5.48
C LYS A 162 -22.65 -3.35 4.76
N GLU A 163 -23.85 -3.58 4.19
CA GLU A 163 -24.12 -4.77 3.37
C GLU A 163 -23.26 -4.79 2.12
N ILE A 164 -23.08 -3.64 1.45
CA ILE A 164 -22.22 -3.53 0.27
C ILE A 164 -20.75 -3.76 0.64
N ALA A 165 -20.26 -3.15 1.74
CA ALA A 165 -18.89 -3.39 2.22
C ALA A 165 -18.63 -4.86 2.56
N ALA A 166 -19.58 -5.52 3.23
CA ALA A 166 -19.49 -6.95 3.54
C ALA A 166 -19.49 -7.81 2.26
N ARG A 167 -20.29 -7.42 1.27
CA ARG A 167 -20.34 -8.11 -0.03
C ARG A 167 -19.02 -7.97 -0.80
N LEU A 168 -18.42 -6.77 -0.87
CA LEU A 168 -17.09 -6.55 -1.46
C LEU A 168 -16.03 -7.43 -0.79
N THR A 169 -15.99 -7.43 0.55
CA THR A 169 -15.06 -8.27 1.32
C THR A 169 -15.23 -9.75 0.98
N TYR A 170 -16.47 -10.24 0.97
CA TYR A 170 -16.75 -11.62 0.60
C TYR A 170 -16.28 -11.94 -0.82
N LEU A 171 -16.58 -11.08 -1.79
CA LEU A 171 -16.22 -11.31 -3.20
C LEU A 171 -14.70 -11.33 -3.40
N MET A 172 -13.96 -10.38 -2.83
CA MET A 172 -12.51 -10.37 -2.94
C MET A 172 -11.89 -11.65 -2.36
N LEU A 173 -12.33 -12.09 -1.18
CA LEU A 173 -11.88 -13.38 -0.60
C LEU A 173 -12.29 -14.57 -1.46
N HIS A 174 -13.51 -14.56 -2.02
CA HIS A 174 -14.00 -15.61 -2.90
C HIS A 174 -13.17 -15.75 -4.18
N TYR A 175 -12.70 -14.64 -4.72
CA TYR A 175 -11.86 -14.58 -5.93
C TYR A 175 -10.37 -14.80 -5.65
N GLY A 176 -9.98 -15.07 -4.42
CA GLY A 176 -8.65 -15.57 -4.07
C GLY A 176 -7.74 -14.56 -3.39
N ALA A 177 -8.27 -13.44 -2.89
CA ALA A 177 -7.51 -12.54 -2.03
C ALA A 177 -7.12 -13.24 -0.71
N GLU A 178 -5.92 -12.95 -0.20
CA GLU A 178 -5.48 -13.38 1.12
C GLU A 178 -6.22 -12.62 2.24
N ASN A 179 -6.44 -11.34 2.03
CA ASN A 179 -7.11 -10.43 2.95
C ASN A 179 -7.45 -9.12 2.22
N MET A 180 -8.11 -8.19 2.92
CA MET A 180 -8.27 -6.81 2.46
C MET A 180 -6.97 -6.03 2.68
N SER A 181 -6.65 -5.08 1.77
CA SER A 181 -5.53 -4.15 1.95
C SER A 181 -5.80 -3.19 3.10
N PHE A 182 -7.06 -2.83 3.28
CA PHE A 182 -7.62 -2.00 4.35
C PHE A 182 -9.12 -2.29 4.49
N ASP A 183 -9.75 -1.80 5.55
CA ASP A 183 -11.20 -1.94 5.73
C ASP A 183 -11.95 -1.18 4.61
N PRO A 184 -12.76 -1.85 3.77
CA PRO A 184 -13.44 -1.19 2.66
C PRO A 184 -14.31 -0.01 3.11
N ILE A 185 -14.15 1.13 2.44
CA ILE A 185 -14.98 2.32 2.63
C ILE A 185 -16.13 2.22 1.63
N VAL A 186 -17.36 2.18 2.13
CA VAL A 186 -18.58 2.30 1.32
C VAL A 186 -19.47 3.33 1.96
N VAL A 187 -19.64 4.46 1.27
CA VAL A 187 -20.39 5.60 1.76
C VAL A 187 -21.33 6.12 0.70
N SER A 188 -22.53 6.58 1.08
CA SER A 188 -23.56 6.96 0.15
C SER A 188 -24.21 8.32 0.47
N GLY A 189 -24.69 9.02 -0.56
CA GLY A 189 -25.34 10.33 -0.44
C GLY A 189 -24.53 11.31 0.37
N ALA A 190 -25.09 11.92 1.43
CA ALA A 190 -24.36 12.86 2.28
C ALA A 190 -23.14 12.24 3.01
N ASN A 191 -23.11 10.92 3.24
CA ASN A 191 -21.94 10.27 3.82
C ASN A 191 -20.75 10.24 2.86
N SER A 192 -20.96 10.27 1.53
CA SER A 192 -19.88 10.30 0.54
C SER A 192 -18.98 11.55 0.68
N SER A 193 -19.47 12.60 1.34
CA SER A 193 -18.64 13.77 1.67
C SER A 193 -17.59 13.54 2.76
N LYS A 194 -17.50 12.32 3.30
CA LYS A 194 -16.50 11.92 4.33
C LYS A 194 -15.45 11.04 3.70
N PRO A 195 -14.22 11.51 3.42
CA PRO A 195 -13.19 10.73 2.73
C PRO A 195 -12.89 9.38 3.36
N HIS A 196 -12.85 9.30 4.70
CA HIS A 196 -12.66 8.08 5.49
C HIS A 196 -13.96 7.69 6.24
N GLY A 197 -15.09 7.74 5.53
CA GLY A 197 -16.37 7.34 6.12
C GLY A 197 -16.42 5.84 6.38
N VAL A 198 -16.91 5.44 7.55
CA VAL A 198 -17.08 4.02 7.90
C VAL A 198 -18.47 3.56 7.43
N PRO A 199 -18.57 2.43 6.71
CA PRO A 199 -19.84 1.86 6.27
C PRO A 199 -20.80 1.60 7.45
N GLY A 200 -22.01 2.17 7.37
CA GLY A 200 -22.98 2.11 8.44
C GLY A 200 -24.33 1.51 8.03
N GLU A 201 -25.31 1.69 8.89
CA GLU A 201 -26.71 1.24 8.66
C GLU A 201 -27.49 2.21 7.76
N LYS A 202 -26.86 3.27 7.23
CA LYS A 202 -27.51 4.15 6.26
C LYS A 202 -27.89 3.34 5.03
N THR A 203 -29.15 3.42 4.64
CA THR A 203 -29.65 2.81 3.41
C THR A 203 -29.41 3.73 2.22
N ILE A 204 -29.01 3.14 1.10
CA ILE A 204 -28.85 3.80 -0.19
C ILE A 204 -30.21 4.28 -0.69
N GLN A 205 -30.27 5.49 -1.23
CA GLN A 205 -31.48 6.12 -1.75
C GLN A 205 -31.32 6.44 -3.25
N ALA A 206 -32.45 6.60 -3.94
CA ALA A 206 -32.42 7.13 -5.29
C ALA A 206 -31.88 8.59 -5.28
N GLY A 207 -30.94 8.87 -6.17
CA GLY A 207 -30.20 10.14 -6.20
C GLY A 207 -28.94 10.16 -5.33
N ASP A 208 -28.56 9.07 -4.64
CA ASP A 208 -27.29 8.98 -3.95
C ASP A 208 -26.14 8.67 -4.93
N PHE A 209 -24.97 9.29 -4.71
CA PHE A 209 -23.71 8.67 -5.07
C PHE A 209 -23.34 7.60 -4.05
N VAL A 210 -22.75 6.52 -4.50
CA VAL A 210 -22.12 5.47 -3.67
C VAL A 210 -20.66 5.43 -4.04
N THR A 211 -19.81 5.90 -3.13
CA THR A 211 -18.36 5.82 -3.26
C THR A 211 -17.88 4.56 -2.56
N MET A 212 -17.15 3.74 -3.29
CA MET A 212 -16.54 2.50 -2.82
C MET A 212 -15.03 2.61 -3.00
N ASP A 213 -14.30 2.56 -1.91
CA ASP A 213 -12.85 2.55 -1.86
C ASP A 213 -12.40 1.26 -1.16
N PHE A 214 -11.67 0.44 -1.89
CA PHE A 214 -11.35 -0.92 -1.48
C PHE A 214 -10.18 -1.48 -2.26
N GLY A 215 -9.52 -2.44 -1.64
CA GLY A 215 -8.43 -3.20 -2.23
C GLY A 215 -8.22 -4.50 -1.47
N CYS A 216 -7.42 -5.38 -2.02
CA CYS A 216 -7.11 -6.66 -1.42
C CYS A 216 -5.63 -7.01 -1.53
N ILE A 217 -5.24 -8.05 -0.80
CA ILE A 217 -3.87 -8.56 -0.78
C ILE A 217 -3.82 -9.86 -1.58
N TYR A 218 -2.89 -9.95 -2.51
CA TYR A 218 -2.56 -11.17 -3.24
C TYR A 218 -1.04 -11.41 -3.18
N ASP A 219 -0.65 -12.59 -2.72
CA ASP A 219 0.76 -12.95 -2.46
C ASP A 219 1.54 -11.84 -1.73
N GLY A 220 0.88 -11.20 -0.74
CA GLY A 220 1.40 -10.14 0.11
C GLY A 220 1.35 -8.73 -0.45
N TYR A 221 1.02 -8.54 -1.70
CA TYR A 221 0.95 -7.23 -2.33
C TYR A 221 -0.47 -6.68 -2.35
N CYS A 222 -0.59 -5.41 -2.01
CA CYS A 222 -1.85 -4.68 -1.95
C CYS A 222 -2.31 -4.22 -3.34
N SER A 223 -3.63 -4.20 -3.55
CA SER A 223 -4.27 -3.35 -4.53
C SER A 223 -5.03 -2.23 -3.86
N ASP A 224 -5.37 -1.20 -4.65
CA ASP A 224 -6.11 -0.02 -4.22
C ASP A 224 -6.93 0.55 -5.37
N MET A 225 -8.21 0.82 -5.12
CA MET A 225 -9.05 1.50 -6.09
C MET A 225 -10.29 2.14 -5.46
N THR A 226 -10.70 3.28 -6.01
CA THR A 226 -11.99 3.90 -5.68
C THR A 226 -12.84 4.06 -6.93
N ARG A 227 -14.12 3.72 -6.82
CA ARG A 227 -15.14 4.07 -7.79
C ARG A 227 -16.37 4.69 -7.12
N THR A 228 -16.91 5.71 -7.75
CA THR A 228 -18.19 6.33 -7.36
C THR A 228 -19.22 6.06 -8.43
N VAL A 229 -20.39 5.52 -8.03
CA VAL A 229 -21.53 5.25 -8.91
C VAL A 229 -22.75 6.03 -8.43
N ALA A 230 -23.72 6.24 -9.30
CA ALA A 230 -25.00 6.89 -8.95
C ALA A 230 -26.15 5.87 -8.89
N VAL A 231 -27.16 6.11 -8.08
CA VAL A 231 -28.36 5.27 -7.99
C VAL A 231 -29.59 6.04 -8.43
N GLY A 232 -30.24 5.57 -9.48
CA GLY A 232 -31.49 6.10 -10.03
C GLY A 232 -31.33 7.33 -10.92
N HIS A 233 -30.83 8.45 -10.39
CA HIS A 233 -30.66 9.68 -11.16
C HIS A 233 -29.47 10.52 -10.68
N VAL A 234 -29.01 11.40 -11.56
CA VAL A 234 -27.90 12.33 -11.31
C VAL A 234 -28.38 13.76 -11.52
N THR A 235 -28.05 14.66 -10.60
CA THR A 235 -28.29 16.11 -10.77
C THR A 235 -27.14 16.75 -11.55
N ASP A 236 -27.36 17.95 -12.10
CA ASP A 236 -26.32 18.71 -12.80
C ASP A 236 -25.11 19.01 -11.88
N GLU A 237 -25.35 19.29 -10.59
CA GLU A 237 -24.28 19.49 -9.61
C GLU A 237 -23.45 18.21 -9.43
N MET A 238 -24.11 17.06 -9.28
CA MET A 238 -23.43 15.76 -9.16
C MET A 238 -22.60 15.43 -10.38
N GLN A 239 -23.16 15.62 -11.59
CA GLN A 239 -22.42 15.41 -12.85
C GLN A 239 -21.20 16.32 -12.93
N THR A 240 -21.36 17.61 -12.58
CA THR A 240 -20.26 18.59 -12.60
C THR A 240 -19.14 18.18 -11.64
N VAL A 241 -19.47 17.74 -10.42
CA VAL A 241 -18.48 17.29 -9.43
C VAL A 241 -17.77 16.05 -9.94
N TYR A 242 -18.49 15.05 -10.48
CA TYR A 242 -17.92 13.83 -11.02
C TYR A 242 -16.94 14.12 -12.16
N ASP A 243 -17.38 14.92 -13.14
CA ASP A 243 -16.56 15.27 -14.32
C ASP A 243 -15.31 16.07 -13.91
N THR A 244 -15.42 16.91 -12.89
CA THR A 244 -14.27 17.66 -12.35
C THR A 244 -13.25 16.72 -11.73
N VAL A 245 -13.67 15.74 -10.93
CA VAL A 245 -12.77 14.73 -10.34
C VAL A 245 -12.14 13.86 -11.41
N LEU A 246 -12.91 13.40 -12.40
CA LEU A 246 -12.39 12.63 -13.53
C LEU A 246 -11.32 13.42 -14.30
N ASN A 247 -11.60 14.67 -14.65
CA ASN A 247 -10.64 15.52 -15.35
C ASN A 247 -9.37 15.79 -14.52
N ALA A 248 -9.51 15.93 -13.21
CA ALA A 248 -8.38 16.09 -12.30
C ALA A 248 -7.51 14.82 -12.26
N GLN A 249 -8.13 13.64 -12.19
CA GLN A 249 -7.41 12.37 -12.23
C GLN A 249 -6.65 12.22 -13.55
N LEU A 250 -7.32 12.43 -14.69
CA LEU A 250 -6.69 12.32 -16.00
C LEU A 250 -5.52 13.31 -16.19
N ALA A 251 -5.63 14.54 -15.62
CA ALA A 251 -4.55 15.51 -15.67
C ALA A 251 -3.33 15.08 -14.85
N GLY A 252 -3.54 14.49 -13.66
CA GLY A 252 -2.46 13.93 -12.85
C GLY A 252 -1.82 12.70 -13.49
N ILE A 253 -2.62 11.77 -14.05
CA ILE A 253 -2.13 10.62 -14.83
C ILE A 253 -1.24 11.09 -15.98
N ALA A 254 -1.67 12.09 -16.75
CA ALA A 254 -0.91 12.63 -17.88
C ALA A 254 0.41 13.32 -17.44
N ALA A 255 0.48 13.82 -16.20
CA ALA A 255 1.69 14.43 -15.62
C ALA A 255 2.65 13.40 -14.99
N CYS A 256 2.15 12.18 -14.68
CA CYS A 256 2.89 11.15 -13.95
C CYS A 256 3.92 10.48 -14.86
N LYS A 257 5.21 10.64 -14.51
CA LYS A 257 6.35 9.94 -15.15
C LYS A 257 7.58 10.01 -14.27
N ALA A 258 8.59 9.22 -14.58
CA ALA A 258 9.87 9.24 -13.88
C ALA A 258 10.52 10.65 -13.94
N GLY A 259 11.14 11.04 -12.82
CA GLY A 259 11.81 12.32 -12.67
C GLY A 259 10.91 13.53 -12.36
N VAL A 260 9.59 13.40 -12.49
CA VAL A 260 8.61 14.41 -12.04
C VAL A 260 8.39 14.27 -10.55
N THR A 261 8.30 15.39 -9.83
CA THR A 261 8.05 15.33 -8.39
C THR A 261 6.59 14.96 -8.10
N GLY A 262 6.36 14.25 -6.98
CA GLY A 262 5.00 13.97 -6.54
C GLY A 262 4.15 15.23 -6.33
N ARG A 263 4.78 16.36 -5.98
CA ARG A 263 4.15 17.68 -5.91
C ARG A 263 3.63 18.15 -7.26
N ASP A 264 4.38 17.95 -8.33
CA ASP A 264 3.97 18.40 -9.67
C ASP A 264 2.82 17.55 -10.22
N VAL A 265 2.80 16.24 -9.90
CA VAL A 265 1.68 15.35 -10.23
C VAL A 265 0.42 15.78 -9.46
N ASP A 266 0.51 16.00 -8.14
CA ASP A 266 -0.59 16.54 -7.33
C ASP A 266 -1.10 17.88 -7.89
N ALA A 267 -0.18 18.80 -8.17
CA ALA A 267 -0.54 20.12 -8.68
C ALA A 267 -1.26 20.08 -10.02
N ALA A 268 -0.97 19.10 -10.89
CA ALA A 268 -1.67 18.94 -12.17
C ALA A 268 -3.16 18.63 -11.96
N GLY A 269 -3.49 17.68 -11.09
CA GLY A 269 -4.88 17.36 -10.74
C GLY A 269 -5.56 18.44 -9.90
N ARG A 270 -4.89 18.94 -8.87
CA ARG A 270 -5.40 19.94 -7.94
C ARG A 270 -5.82 21.24 -8.62
N LYS A 271 -5.05 21.74 -9.59
CA LYS A 271 -5.40 22.94 -10.36
C LYS A 271 -6.73 22.81 -11.11
N ILE A 272 -7.12 21.63 -11.57
CA ILE A 272 -8.41 21.41 -12.22
C ILE A 272 -9.55 21.61 -11.20
N ILE A 273 -9.41 21.04 -9.99
CA ILE A 273 -10.38 21.16 -8.91
C ILE A 273 -10.50 22.62 -8.42
N GLU A 274 -9.36 23.29 -8.26
CA GLU A 274 -9.31 24.72 -7.87
C GLU A 274 -9.96 25.62 -8.93
N ALA A 275 -9.66 25.41 -10.21
CA ALA A 275 -10.25 26.16 -11.31
C ALA A 275 -11.79 26.00 -11.42
N ALA A 276 -12.30 24.84 -11.01
CA ALA A 276 -13.74 24.57 -10.93
C ALA A 276 -14.40 25.17 -9.66
N GLY A 277 -13.63 25.81 -8.77
CA GLY A 277 -14.12 26.43 -7.54
C GLY A 277 -14.27 25.48 -6.33
N TYR A 278 -13.67 24.28 -6.40
CA TYR A 278 -13.74 23.25 -5.35
C TYR A 278 -12.40 23.06 -4.59
N GLY A 279 -11.47 24.01 -4.67
CA GLY A 279 -10.15 23.87 -4.05
C GLY A 279 -10.19 23.50 -2.57
N ASP A 280 -11.05 24.15 -1.78
CA ASP A 280 -11.22 23.87 -0.35
C ASP A 280 -11.87 22.49 -0.06
N ALA A 281 -12.45 21.85 -1.07
CA ALA A 281 -13.11 20.55 -0.96
C ALA A 281 -12.19 19.37 -1.32
N PHE A 282 -10.92 19.60 -1.63
CA PHE A 282 -9.89 18.57 -1.88
C PHE A 282 -8.78 18.67 -0.83
N GLY A 283 -8.95 17.99 0.28
CA GLY A 283 -8.15 18.16 1.49
C GLY A 283 -7.01 17.14 1.70
N HIS A 284 -6.75 16.21 0.77
CA HIS A 284 -5.67 15.20 0.88
C HIS A 284 -4.69 15.28 -0.30
N GLY A 285 -3.68 14.40 -0.32
CA GLY A 285 -2.76 14.27 -1.44
C GLY A 285 -3.43 13.63 -2.66
N PHE A 286 -2.79 13.78 -3.81
CA PHE A 286 -3.25 13.17 -5.06
C PHE A 286 -3.06 11.66 -5.08
N GLY A 287 -2.08 11.14 -4.30
CA GLY A 287 -1.83 9.70 -4.22
C GLY A 287 -0.62 9.33 -3.36
N HIS A 288 -0.42 8.04 -3.21
CA HIS A 288 0.63 7.41 -2.43
C HIS A 288 1.16 6.14 -3.11
N GLY A 289 2.31 5.66 -2.67
CA GLY A 289 2.86 4.38 -3.11
C GLY A 289 2.05 3.20 -2.60
N VAL A 290 2.02 2.12 -3.38
CA VAL A 290 1.39 0.85 -3.03
C VAL A 290 2.38 -0.28 -3.28
N GLY A 291 2.37 -1.28 -2.39
CA GLY A 291 3.22 -2.46 -2.51
C GLY A 291 2.89 -3.52 -1.46
N LEU A 292 3.85 -3.90 -0.64
CA LEU A 292 3.61 -4.76 0.52
C LEU A 292 2.81 -4.04 1.62
N GLU A 293 2.86 -2.72 1.65
CA GLU A 293 1.99 -1.87 2.48
C GLU A 293 1.06 -1.09 1.56
N ILE A 294 -0.15 -0.81 2.08
CA ILE A 294 -1.12 -0.01 1.33
C ILE A 294 -0.62 1.43 1.15
N HIS A 295 0.07 1.98 2.13
CA HIS A 295 0.70 3.28 2.06
C HIS A 295 2.22 3.13 2.20
N GLU A 296 2.94 3.33 1.11
CA GLU A 296 4.40 3.38 1.11
C GLU A 296 4.92 4.52 0.20
N ALA A 297 6.21 4.66 0.08
CA ALA A 297 6.81 5.62 -0.87
C ALA A 297 6.65 5.12 -2.32
N PRO A 298 6.58 6.05 -3.31
CA PRO A 298 6.62 7.50 -3.18
C PRO A 298 5.26 8.12 -2.87
N VAL A 299 5.20 9.43 -2.61
CA VAL A 299 3.94 10.15 -2.41
C VAL A 299 3.70 11.20 -3.50
N ALA A 300 2.49 11.25 -4.06
CA ALA A 300 2.00 12.31 -4.93
C ALA A 300 1.12 13.27 -4.10
N SER A 301 1.75 14.31 -3.54
CA SER A 301 1.08 15.25 -2.63
C SER A 301 1.79 16.61 -2.65
N PRO A 302 1.19 17.67 -2.08
CA PRO A 302 1.86 18.97 -1.96
C PRO A 302 3.22 18.92 -1.23
N ARG A 303 3.51 17.85 -0.48
CA ARG A 303 4.79 17.63 0.23
C ARG A 303 5.74 16.69 -0.52
N GLY A 304 5.33 16.11 -1.64
CA GLY A 304 6.11 15.14 -2.41
C GLY A 304 7.24 15.82 -3.21
N GLU A 305 8.32 16.21 -2.54
CA GLU A 305 9.44 16.92 -3.18
C GLU A 305 10.39 16.01 -3.96
N ALA A 306 10.42 14.72 -3.62
CA ALA A 306 11.26 13.77 -4.32
C ALA A 306 10.71 13.45 -5.72
N PRO A 307 11.61 13.27 -6.73
CA PRO A 307 11.20 12.76 -8.02
C PRO A 307 10.65 11.34 -7.91
N LEU A 308 9.61 11.03 -8.67
CA LEU A 308 9.09 9.67 -8.80
C LEU A 308 10.12 8.82 -9.56
N PRO A 309 10.59 7.69 -9.02
CA PRO A 309 11.48 6.81 -9.77
C PRO A 309 10.69 5.93 -10.75
N ALA A 310 11.31 5.60 -11.89
CA ALA A 310 10.80 4.54 -12.76
C ALA A 310 10.73 3.22 -11.98
N GLY A 311 9.69 2.42 -12.20
CA GLY A 311 9.44 1.18 -11.47
C GLY A 311 8.63 1.36 -10.18
N SER A 312 8.32 2.60 -9.76
CA SER A 312 7.42 2.80 -8.63
C SER A 312 5.95 2.67 -9.03
N ILE A 313 5.10 2.35 -8.06
CA ILE A 313 3.64 2.41 -8.20
C ILE A 313 3.13 3.51 -7.29
N VAL A 314 2.20 4.34 -7.81
CA VAL A 314 1.56 5.42 -7.08
C VAL A 314 0.09 5.49 -7.42
N THR A 315 -0.78 5.79 -6.44
CA THR A 315 -2.21 5.99 -6.70
C THR A 315 -2.46 7.36 -7.35
N ALA A 316 -3.60 7.47 -8.04
CA ALA A 316 -4.14 8.71 -8.59
C ALA A 316 -5.59 8.84 -8.12
N GLU A 317 -5.81 9.48 -6.98
CA GLU A 317 -7.06 9.44 -6.21
C GLU A 317 -7.66 10.82 -5.87
N PRO A 318 -7.74 11.78 -6.79
CA PRO A 318 -8.35 13.05 -6.46
C PRO A 318 -9.81 12.88 -6.02
N GLY A 319 -10.26 13.77 -5.12
CA GLY A 319 -11.64 13.78 -4.65
C GLY A 319 -12.18 15.19 -4.36
N ILE A 320 -13.48 15.34 -4.46
CA ILE A 320 -14.22 16.54 -4.04
C ILE A 320 -15.24 16.10 -3.00
N TYR A 321 -15.19 16.73 -1.82
CA TYR A 321 -16.04 16.38 -0.70
C TYR A 321 -16.79 17.62 -0.23
N LEU A 322 -18.12 17.68 -0.50
CA LEU A 322 -19.00 18.80 -0.14
C LEU A 322 -19.78 18.45 1.15
N PRO A 323 -19.39 18.96 2.32
CA PRO A 323 -19.93 18.54 3.60
C PRO A 323 -21.46 18.55 3.65
N GLY A 324 -22.05 17.41 4.03
CA GLY A 324 -23.51 17.24 4.14
C GLY A 324 -24.27 17.14 2.81
N LYS A 325 -23.56 17.17 1.69
CA LYS A 325 -24.14 17.04 0.35
C LYS A 325 -23.70 15.78 -0.35
N VAL A 326 -22.49 15.78 -0.94
CA VAL A 326 -21.99 14.75 -1.82
C VAL A 326 -20.47 14.73 -1.81
N GLY A 327 -19.88 13.57 -2.05
CA GLY A 327 -18.45 13.42 -2.33
C GLY A 327 -18.24 12.45 -3.48
N VAL A 328 -17.15 12.67 -4.20
CA VAL A 328 -16.67 11.82 -5.30
C VAL A 328 -15.17 11.63 -5.11
N ARG A 329 -14.72 10.39 -5.18
CA ARG A 329 -13.32 10.01 -5.40
C ARG A 329 -13.25 9.04 -6.55
N MET A 330 -12.19 9.13 -7.33
CA MET A 330 -11.85 8.18 -8.37
C MET A 330 -10.37 7.87 -8.25
N GLU A 331 -10.02 6.60 -8.23
CA GLU A 331 -8.67 6.15 -7.95
C GLU A 331 -8.24 4.99 -8.82
N ASP A 332 -7.01 5.08 -9.31
CA ASP A 332 -6.30 4.03 -10.01
C ASP A 332 -4.86 3.94 -9.51
N MET A 333 -4.24 2.78 -9.71
CA MET A 333 -2.80 2.58 -9.49
C MET A 333 -2.03 2.78 -10.79
N LEU A 334 -0.95 3.57 -10.72
CA LEU A 334 -0.09 3.93 -11.85
C LEU A 334 1.30 3.34 -11.68
N TYR A 335 1.75 2.53 -12.63
CA TYR A 335 3.14 2.09 -12.70
C TYR A 335 3.97 3.12 -13.47
N VAL A 336 4.92 3.75 -12.80
CA VAL A 336 5.73 4.84 -13.34
C VAL A 336 6.82 4.31 -14.26
N ILE A 337 6.89 4.84 -15.48
CA ILE A 337 7.91 4.53 -16.46
C ILE A 337 8.64 5.82 -16.91
N GLU A 338 9.72 5.70 -17.70
CA GLU A 338 10.58 6.84 -18.10
C GLU A 338 9.80 7.99 -18.73
N ASP A 339 8.91 7.70 -19.68
CA ASP A 339 8.20 8.71 -20.48
C ASP A 339 6.70 8.86 -20.12
N GLY A 340 6.24 8.25 -19.03
CA GLY A 340 4.83 8.27 -18.64
C GLY A 340 4.54 7.32 -17.48
N CYS A 341 3.31 6.81 -17.46
CA CYS A 341 2.88 5.75 -16.56
C CYS A 341 1.94 4.77 -17.27
N ILE A 342 1.87 3.56 -16.74
CA ILE A 342 0.90 2.55 -17.14
C ILE A 342 -0.18 2.51 -16.07
N ASP A 343 -1.42 2.75 -16.47
CA ASP A 343 -2.57 2.58 -15.58
C ASP A 343 -2.81 1.08 -15.36
N LEU A 344 -2.70 0.64 -14.12
CA LEU A 344 -2.87 -0.76 -13.73
C LEU A 344 -4.33 -1.11 -13.43
N THR A 345 -5.23 -0.11 -13.40
CA THR A 345 -6.66 -0.28 -13.10
C THR A 345 -7.47 -0.28 -14.39
N ASP A 346 -8.10 -1.40 -14.72
CA ASP A 346 -8.91 -1.54 -15.95
C ASP A 346 -10.39 -1.13 -15.76
N ALA A 347 -10.85 -0.98 -14.51
CA ALA A 347 -12.22 -0.60 -14.19
C ALA A 347 -12.63 0.73 -14.85
N SER A 348 -13.83 0.78 -15.44
CA SER A 348 -14.34 1.98 -16.15
C SER A 348 -14.29 3.22 -15.25
N LYS A 349 -13.86 4.35 -15.84
CA LYS A 349 -13.90 5.68 -15.26
C LYS A 349 -15.18 6.45 -15.59
N GLN A 350 -16.06 5.90 -16.42
CA GLN A 350 -17.31 6.53 -16.76
C GLN A 350 -18.33 6.39 -15.62
N LEU A 351 -19.13 7.43 -15.38
CA LEU A 351 -20.19 7.38 -14.38
C LEU A 351 -21.21 6.28 -14.73
N ILE A 352 -21.33 5.32 -13.83
CA ILE A 352 -22.34 4.27 -13.91
C ILE A 352 -23.56 4.75 -13.12
N VAL A 353 -24.74 4.68 -13.73
CA VAL A 353 -26.04 4.97 -13.08
C VAL A 353 -26.79 3.64 -12.99
N LEU A 354 -27.04 3.19 -11.77
CA LEU A 354 -27.71 1.94 -11.40
C LEU A 354 -29.20 2.13 -11.18
#